data_213355e4f566adf7b5222da8b697daae
#
_entry.id   213355e4f566adf7b5222da8b697daae
#
_cell.length_a   1.000
_cell.length_b   1.000
_cell.length_c   1.000
_cell.angle_alpha   90.00
_cell.angle_beta   90.00
_cell.angle_gamma   90.00
#
_symmetry.space_group_name_H-M   'P 1'
#
loop_
_entity.id
_entity.type
_entity.pdbx_description
1 polymer ?
#
loop_
_entity_poly.entity_id
_entity_poly.type
_entity_poly.pdbx_seq_one_letter_code
_entity_poly.pdbx_strand_id
1 'polypeptide(L)'
;MKMKKYISMILAACSVLVLASCAKDEVSSESIFKEENHRYTEFDSWLQRNYVEPYNVRFEYRMPDRETSFNYWVSPPNIKESIMIAKLIKFTTLEAMVEMMSSGDETEDPALFVKSYFPKVLFLVGSFEISSSGSTALASAENGLQINILGVNFFEYHKDAERIAGTMLHEFTHILDGIHGSPAEFKDITLSDYVGDRYTSLTDDPYQKGFVSNYARSHYSEDVAETGGRLISLTEEEREAMIAKAGSVGGPLMRKKFDMLKKWLKDSYGVDSERWCEIYHRRIAQLDSLNWESLDE
;
A
#
# COMPACT_ATOMS: atom_id res chain seq x y z
N MET A 1 21.05 10.42 72.14
CA MET A 1 22.26 10.06 71.32
C MET A 1 22.18 8.68 70.67
N LYS A 2 21.55 7.65 71.28
CA LYS A 2 21.45 6.29 70.72
C LYS A 2 20.54 6.22 69.47
N MET A 3 19.43 6.92 69.44
CA MET A 3 18.46 6.87 68.35
C MET A 3 19.00 7.42 66.98
N LYS A 4 19.82 8.47 67.06
CA LYS A 4 20.48 9.03 65.85
C LYS A 4 21.46 8.04 65.17
N LYS A 5 22.14 7.18 66.01
CA LYS A 5 23.04 6.14 65.49
C LYS A 5 22.31 5.02 64.80
N TYR A 6 21.12 4.62 65.23
CA TYR A 6 20.33 3.60 64.59
C TYR A 6 19.72 4.11 63.23
N ILE A 7 19.28 5.36 63.19
CA ILE A 7 18.79 5.97 61.98
C ILE A 7 19.92 6.05 60.92
N SER A 8 21.13 6.44 61.31
CA SER A 8 22.29 6.48 60.43
C SER A 8 22.71 5.09 59.91
N MET A 9 22.61 4.05 60.72
CA MET A 9 22.89 2.67 60.32
C MET A 9 21.84 2.12 59.39
N ILE A 10 20.56 2.45 59.60
CA ILE A 10 19.46 2.02 58.68
C ILE A 10 19.58 2.73 57.34
N LEU A 11 19.88 4.02 57.30
CA LEU A 11 20.12 4.76 56.05
C LEU A 11 21.33 4.21 55.28
N ALA A 12 22.42 3.83 55.99
CA ALA A 12 23.59 3.25 55.33
C ALA A 12 23.30 1.83 54.79
N ALA A 13 22.50 1.02 55.51
CA ALA A 13 22.09 -0.30 55.03
C ALA A 13 21.15 -0.23 53.84
N CYS A 14 20.21 0.74 53.80
CA CYS A 14 19.34 0.97 52.65
C CYS A 14 20.10 1.46 51.42
N SER A 15 21.12 2.31 51.58
CA SER A 15 21.95 2.77 50.46
C SER A 15 22.80 1.65 49.84
N VAL A 16 23.25 0.68 50.63
CA VAL A 16 23.99 -0.49 50.13
C VAL A 16 23.06 -1.45 49.36
N LEU A 17 21.81 -1.59 49.79
CA LEU A 17 20.81 -2.43 49.08
C LEU A 17 20.38 -1.84 47.75
N VAL A 18 20.34 -0.52 47.60
CA VAL A 18 19.99 0.15 46.31
C VAL A 18 21.14 0.02 45.30
N LEU A 19 22.40 -0.06 45.77
CA LEU A 19 23.55 -0.24 44.87
C LEU A 19 23.72 -1.69 44.39
N ALA A 20 23.15 -2.66 45.08
CA ALA A 20 23.18 -4.08 44.70
C ALA A 20 22.06 -4.43 43.66
N SER A 21 21.11 -3.53 43.46
CA SER A 21 19.98 -3.74 42.50
C SER A 21 20.35 -3.51 41.05
N CYS A 22 21.55 -3.00 40.75
CA CYS A 22 22.09 -2.94 39.39
C CYS A 22 23.03 -4.12 39.13
N ALA A 23 22.58 -5.35 39.38
CA ALA A 23 23.23 -6.48 38.73
C ALA A 23 23.00 -6.30 37.21
N LYS A 24 24.05 -6.06 36.45
CA LYS A 24 24.00 -6.19 34.98
C LYS A 24 23.60 -7.65 34.74
N ASP A 25 22.36 -7.86 34.26
CA ASP A 25 22.06 -9.12 33.63
C ASP A 25 23.10 -9.33 32.53
N GLU A 26 23.93 -10.33 32.69
CA GLU A 26 24.83 -10.73 31.61
C GLU A 26 23.94 -11.19 30.47
N VAL A 27 23.79 -10.30 29.47
CA VAL A 27 23.09 -10.63 28.25
C VAL A 27 23.86 -11.80 27.64
N SER A 28 23.22 -12.96 27.54
CA SER A 28 23.79 -14.13 26.86
C SER A 28 24.31 -13.71 25.50
N SER A 29 25.52 -14.13 25.15
CA SER A 29 26.05 -13.96 23.79
C SER A 29 25.28 -14.80 22.75
N GLU A 30 24.48 -15.76 23.23
CA GLU A 30 23.58 -16.51 22.36
C GLU A 30 22.26 -15.75 22.22
N SER A 31 21.92 -15.43 20.98
CA SER A 31 20.61 -14.84 20.63
C SER A 31 19.50 -15.83 20.98
N ILE A 32 18.49 -15.35 21.76
CA ILE A 32 17.25 -16.11 21.98
C ILE A 32 16.44 -16.26 20.69
N PHE A 33 16.68 -15.37 19.71
CA PHE A 33 16.16 -15.52 18.36
C PHE A 33 17.06 -16.53 17.63
N LYS A 34 16.59 -17.75 17.53
CA LYS A 34 17.20 -18.72 16.62
C LYS A 34 17.00 -18.16 15.22
N GLU A 35 18.08 -18.08 14.42
CA GLU A 35 17.91 -17.89 12.99
C GLU A 35 16.96 -18.99 12.52
N GLU A 36 15.77 -18.60 12.10
CA GLU A 36 14.90 -19.52 11.38
C GLU A 36 15.72 -19.93 10.15
N ASN A 37 16.08 -21.21 10.07
CA ASN A 37 16.73 -21.80 8.90
C ASN A 37 15.73 -21.82 7.74
N HIS A 38 15.28 -20.63 7.29
CA HIS A 38 14.54 -20.51 6.05
C HIS A 38 15.50 -20.87 4.93
N ARG A 39 15.22 -22.00 4.32
CA ARG A 39 15.95 -22.42 3.14
C ARG A 39 15.74 -21.35 2.07
N TYR A 40 16.79 -20.58 1.81
CA TYR A 40 16.78 -19.55 0.77
C TYR A 40 16.44 -20.22 -0.58
N THR A 41 15.40 -19.74 -1.22
CA THR A 41 14.87 -20.32 -2.46
C THR A 41 15.32 -19.51 -3.67
N GLU A 42 15.09 -20.05 -4.86
CA GLU A 42 15.29 -19.31 -6.10
C GLU A 42 14.42 -18.05 -6.18
N PHE A 43 13.18 -18.14 -5.67
CA PHE A 43 12.29 -16.99 -5.61
C PHE A 43 12.81 -15.90 -4.65
N ASP A 44 13.43 -16.25 -3.54
CA ASP A 44 14.07 -15.25 -2.67
C ASP A 44 15.21 -14.53 -3.40
N SER A 45 16.01 -15.27 -4.17
CA SER A 45 17.11 -14.70 -4.98
C SER A 45 16.56 -13.76 -6.06
N TRP A 46 15.44 -14.13 -6.68
CA TRP A 46 14.77 -13.31 -7.67
C TRP A 46 14.19 -12.03 -7.02
N LEU A 47 13.55 -12.13 -5.87
CA LEU A 47 13.02 -11.00 -5.12
C LEU A 47 14.15 -10.04 -4.68
N GLN A 48 15.29 -10.57 -4.27
CA GLN A 48 16.45 -9.75 -3.93
C GLN A 48 16.87 -8.88 -5.12
N ARG A 49 17.05 -9.48 -6.30
CA ARG A 49 17.48 -8.75 -7.51
C ARG A 49 16.42 -7.82 -8.09
N ASN A 50 15.15 -8.17 -7.96
CA ASN A 50 14.05 -7.49 -8.66
C ASN A 50 13.24 -6.52 -7.80
N TYR A 51 13.39 -6.59 -6.47
CA TYR A 51 12.64 -5.75 -5.53
C TYR A 51 13.54 -5.01 -4.54
N VAL A 52 14.42 -5.75 -3.85
CA VAL A 52 15.22 -5.17 -2.76
C VAL A 52 16.30 -4.26 -3.32
N GLU A 53 17.15 -4.77 -4.23
CA GLU A 53 18.28 -4.01 -4.78
C GLU A 53 17.84 -2.78 -5.59
N PRO A 54 16.88 -2.89 -6.54
CA PRO A 54 16.50 -1.75 -7.36
C PRO A 54 15.58 -0.76 -6.66
N TYR A 55 14.69 -1.21 -5.73
CA TYR A 55 13.60 -0.39 -5.21
C TYR A 55 13.59 -0.22 -3.70
N ASN A 56 14.42 -0.98 -2.97
CA ASN A 56 14.38 -1.06 -1.50
C ASN A 56 12.99 -1.46 -0.98
N VAL A 57 12.36 -2.42 -1.65
CA VAL A 57 11.06 -2.99 -1.31
C VAL A 57 11.23 -4.45 -0.92
N ARG A 58 10.75 -4.84 0.24
CA ARG A 58 10.66 -6.22 0.68
C ARG A 58 9.32 -6.82 0.24
N PHE A 59 9.37 -7.97 -0.40
CA PHE A 59 8.20 -8.72 -0.80
C PHE A 59 8.07 -9.95 0.10
N GLU A 60 7.09 -9.94 0.99
CA GLU A 60 6.91 -10.94 2.03
C GLU A 60 5.78 -11.91 1.67
N TYR A 61 6.16 -13.13 1.32
CA TYR A 61 5.22 -14.18 0.89
C TYR A 61 5.16 -15.38 1.84
N ARG A 62 5.97 -15.40 2.94
CA ARG A 62 5.95 -16.48 3.92
C ARG A 62 4.99 -16.27 5.07
N MET A 63 4.37 -15.10 5.15
CA MET A 63 3.36 -14.72 6.13
C MET A 63 3.80 -15.01 7.58
N PRO A 64 4.82 -14.30 8.11
CA PRO A 64 5.21 -14.45 9.50
C PRO A 64 4.07 -14.01 10.45
N ASP A 65 3.81 -14.78 11.50
CA ASP A 65 2.69 -14.57 12.43
C ASP A 65 2.59 -13.15 12.98
N ARG A 66 3.73 -12.50 13.20
CA ARG A 66 3.81 -11.12 13.74
C ARG A 66 3.25 -10.03 12.80
N GLU A 67 3.12 -10.34 11.53
CA GLU A 67 2.71 -9.39 10.48
C GLU A 67 1.22 -9.58 10.11
N THR A 68 0.53 -10.52 10.76
CA THR A 68 -0.89 -10.80 10.50
C THR A 68 -1.79 -10.15 11.56
N SER A 69 -2.97 -9.71 11.15
CA SER A 69 -4.00 -9.24 12.08
C SER A 69 -4.55 -10.40 12.89
N PHE A 70 -4.55 -10.29 14.22
CA PHE A 70 -5.19 -11.28 15.11
C PHE A 70 -6.71 -11.31 15.02
N ASN A 71 -7.32 -10.41 14.26
CA ASN A 71 -8.77 -10.33 14.11
C ASN A 71 -9.32 -11.24 13.02
N TYR A 72 -8.46 -11.83 12.19
CA TYR A 72 -8.85 -12.63 11.03
C TYR A 72 -8.14 -13.98 11.03
N TRP A 73 -8.84 -14.99 10.54
CA TRP A 73 -8.24 -16.29 10.22
C TRP A 73 -7.74 -16.24 8.80
N VAL A 74 -6.45 -16.15 8.62
CA VAL A 74 -5.80 -16.03 7.31
C VAL A 74 -4.89 -17.22 7.04
N SER A 75 -4.64 -17.50 5.77
CA SER A 75 -3.76 -18.58 5.32
C SER A 75 -2.53 -18.02 4.60
N PRO A 76 -1.39 -18.74 4.64
CA PRO A 76 -0.22 -18.33 3.87
C PRO A 76 -0.50 -18.40 2.35
N PRO A 77 0.15 -17.55 1.56
CA PRO A 77 0.01 -17.57 0.11
C PRO A 77 0.75 -18.74 -0.52
N ASN A 78 0.22 -19.25 -1.62
CA ASN A 78 0.91 -20.25 -2.45
C ASN A 78 2.09 -19.60 -3.20
N ILE A 79 3.15 -20.33 -3.39
CA ILE A 79 4.37 -19.80 -4.05
C ILE A 79 4.09 -19.45 -5.51
N LYS A 80 3.32 -20.26 -6.24
CA LYS A 80 3.01 -20.02 -7.65
C LYS A 80 2.31 -18.68 -7.85
N GLU A 81 1.22 -18.44 -7.14
CA GLU A 81 0.47 -17.19 -7.21
C GLU A 81 1.27 -16.02 -6.70
N SER A 82 2.14 -16.22 -5.69
CA SER A 82 3.06 -15.20 -5.19
C SER A 82 4.05 -14.75 -6.25
N ILE A 83 4.61 -15.67 -7.04
CA ILE A 83 5.51 -15.36 -8.16
C ILE A 83 4.76 -14.54 -9.22
N MET A 84 3.56 -14.96 -9.60
CA MET A 84 2.75 -14.25 -10.59
C MET A 84 2.43 -12.81 -10.15
N ILE A 85 2.01 -12.63 -8.90
CA ILE A 85 1.73 -11.30 -8.32
C ILE A 85 2.98 -10.45 -8.23
N ALA A 86 4.12 -11.03 -7.86
CA ALA A 86 5.38 -10.31 -7.84
C ALA A 86 5.76 -9.79 -9.24
N LYS A 87 5.66 -10.62 -10.26
CA LYS A 87 5.92 -10.19 -11.65
C LYS A 87 4.94 -9.13 -12.12
N LEU A 88 3.66 -9.30 -11.81
CA LEU A 88 2.61 -8.33 -12.13
C LEU A 88 2.92 -6.94 -11.54
N ILE A 89 3.14 -6.87 -10.22
CA ILE A 89 3.38 -5.59 -9.53
C ILE A 89 4.70 -4.96 -9.99
N LYS A 90 5.76 -5.76 -10.17
CA LYS A 90 7.01 -5.25 -10.72
C LYS A 90 6.74 -4.55 -12.05
N PHE A 91 6.09 -5.25 -12.98
CA PHE A 91 5.87 -4.77 -14.34
C PHE A 91 4.88 -3.60 -14.43
N THR A 92 3.70 -3.72 -13.80
CA THR A 92 2.62 -2.73 -13.97
C THR A 92 2.75 -1.54 -13.02
N THR A 93 3.51 -1.67 -11.94
CA THR A 93 3.57 -0.65 -10.88
C THR A 93 4.98 -0.08 -10.74
N LEU A 94 5.96 -0.89 -10.30
CA LEU A 94 7.30 -0.36 -9.99
C LEU A 94 8.02 0.15 -11.22
N GLU A 95 8.10 -0.66 -12.27
CA GLU A 95 8.74 -0.27 -13.53
C GLU A 95 7.97 0.82 -14.27
N ALA A 96 6.63 0.84 -14.16
CA ALA A 96 5.81 1.92 -14.71
C ALA A 96 6.12 3.26 -14.04
N MET A 97 6.29 3.28 -12.71
CA MET A 97 6.67 4.48 -11.97
C MET A 97 8.08 4.94 -12.32
N VAL A 98 9.03 4.02 -12.46
CA VAL A 98 10.41 4.34 -12.89
C VAL A 98 10.39 4.97 -14.28
N GLU A 99 9.67 4.37 -15.21
CA GLU A 99 9.55 4.88 -16.58
C GLU A 99 8.85 6.25 -16.63
N MET A 100 7.80 6.43 -15.85
CA MET A 100 7.06 7.69 -15.75
C MET A 100 7.97 8.83 -15.27
N MET A 101 8.85 8.56 -14.28
CA MET A 101 9.75 9.56 -13.71
C MET A 101 11.05 9.75 -14.50
N SER A 102 11.38 8.85 -15.43
CA SER A 102 12.62 8.96 -16.21
C SER A 102 12.67 10.24 -17.05
N SER A 103 13.65 11.09 -16.77
CA SER A 103 13.91 12.32 -17.51
C SER A 103 14.81 12.10 -18.75
N GLY A 104 15.43 10.93 -18.87
CA GLY A 104 16.49 10.65 -19.84
C GLY A 104 17.87 11.16 -19.41
N ASP A 105 18.02 11.78 -18.25
CA ASP A 105 19.29 12.15 -17.66
C ASP A 105 19.90 10.94 -16.91
N GLU A 106 21.01 10.44 -17.41
CA GLU A 106 21.72 9.27 -16.86
C GLU A 106 22.33 9.55 -15.46
N THR A 107 22.37 10.80 -15.01
CA THR A 107 22.90 11.16 -13.69
C THR A 107 21.85 11.01 -12.57
N GLU A 108 20.58 10.90 -12.91
CA GLU A 108 19.48 10.74 -11.96
C GLU A 108 19.17 9.24 -11.74
N ASP A 109 18.95 8.85 -10.47
CA ASP A 109 18.44 7.51 -10.17
C ASP A 109 16.96 7.42 -10.59
N PRO A 110 16.61 6.69 -11.67
CA PRO A 110 15.25 6.62 -12.16
C PRO A 110 14.29 5.95 -11.18
N ALA A 111 14.82 5.16 -10.22
CA ALA A 111 14.04 4.53 -9.17
C ALA A 111 13.87 5.41 -7.92
N LEU A 112 14.40 6.65 -7.89
CA LEU A 112 14.36 7.51 -6.71
C LEU A 112 12.93 7.76 -6.22
N PHE A 113 11.97 7.97 -7.12
CA PHE A 113 10.57 8.14 -6.78
C PHE A 113 10.00 6.92 -6.04
N VAL A 114 10.22 5.71 -6.58
CA VAL A 114 9.81 4.46 -5.95
C VAL A 114 10.51 4.29 -4.60
N LYS A 115 11.83 4.53 -4.53
CA LYS A 115 12.58 4.44 -3.28
C LYS A 115 12.14 5.44 -2.23
N SER A 116 11.61 6.59 -2.63
CA SER A 116 11.17 7.65 -1.71
C SER A 116 9.74 7.45 -1.22
N TYR A 117 8.83 7.04 -2.08
CA TYR A 117 7.40 7.11 -1.82
C TYR A 117 6.69 5.75 -1.79
N PHE A 118 7.22 4.73 -2.48
CA PHE A 118 6.57 3.42 -2.47
C PHE A 118 6.76 2.72 -1.12
N PRO A 119 5.78 1.93 -0.62
CA PRO A 119 5.88 1.23 0.65
C PRO A 119 7.07 0.28 0.68
N LYS A 120 7.65 0.10 1.86
CA LYS A 120 8.84 -0.73 2.03
C LYS A 120 8.54 -2.22 2.13
N VAL A 121 7.28 -2.57 2.33
CA VAL A 121 6.83 -3.95 2.44
C VAL A 121 5.59 -4.17 1.59
N LEU A 122 5.64 -5.18 0.74
CA LEU A 122 4.48 -5.82 0.14
C LEU A 122 4.28 -7.15 0.86
N PHE A 123 3.15 -7.29 1.54
CA PHE A 123 2.84 -8.45 2.37
C PHE A 123 1.69 -9.23 1.76
N LEU A 124 1.93 -10.51 1.46
CA LEU A 124 0.97 -11.37 0.79
C LEU A 124 0.23 -12.26 1.79
N VAL A 125 -1.09 -12.30 1.65
CA VAL A 125 -1.99 -13.16 2.44
C VAL A 125 -2.77 -14.06 1.49
N GLY A 126 -2.73 -15.37 1.74
CA GLY A 126 -3.33 -16.36 0.84
C GLY A 126 -4.85 -16.30 0.79
N SER A 127 -5.51 -15.99 1.92
CA SER A 127 -6.97 -15.86 2.01
C SER A 127 -7.42 -14.40 1.99
N PHE A 128 -8.73 -14.18 1.80
CA PHE A 128 -9.34 -12.88 2.01
C PHE A 128 -9.58 -12.64 3.50
N GLU A 129 -9.56 -11.38 3.90
CA GLU A 129 -10.11 -10.90 5.16
C GLU A 129 -11.57 -10.56 4.93
N ILE A 130 -12.45 -11.21 5.68
CA ILE A 130 -13.89 -10.99 5.59
C ILE A 130 -14.32 -10.23 6.83
N SER A 131 -14.78 -8.99 6.65
CA SER A 131 -15.28 -8.16 7.75
C SER A 131 -16.57 -8.75 8.35
N SER A 132 -16.94 -8.30 9.55
CA SER A 132 -18.20 -8.67 10.19
C SER A 132 -19.45 -8.26 9.38
N SER A 133 -19.31 -7.30 8.45
CA SER A 133 -20.34 -6.89 7.50
C SER A 133 -20.39 -7.77 6.24
N GLY A 134 -19.47 -8.72 6.10
CA GLY A 134 -19.34 -9.59 4.90
C GLY A 134 -18.61 -8.92 3.73
N SER A 135 -18.07 -7.72 3.89
CA SER A 135 -17.23 -7.09 2.88
C SER A 135 -15.85 -7.74 2.86
N THR A 136 -15.29 -7.87 1.65
CA THR A 136 -13.98 -8.48 1.40
C THR A 136 -13.02 -7.39 0.95
N ALA A 137 -11.92 -7.19 1.68
CA ALA A 137 -10.83 -6.35 1.24
C ALA A 137 -9.95 -7.10 0.23
N LEU A 138 -9.40 -6.38 -0.74
CA LEU A 138 -8.45 -6.90 -1.74
C LEU A 138 -7.01 -6.52 -1.40
N ALA A 139 -6.85 -5.36 -0.77
CA ALA A 139 -5.61 -4.89 -0.19
C ALA A 139 -5.92 -3.92 0.95
N SER A 140 -4.90 -3.55 1.69
CA SER A 140 -4.94 -2.47 2.67
C SER A 140 -3.56 -1.84 2.79
N ALA A 141 -3.50 -0.52 2.97
CA ALA A 141 -2.26 0.18 3.25
C ALA A 141 -2.14 0.45 4.75
N GLU A 142 -1.09 -0.06 5.38
CA GLU A 142 -0.85 0.14 6.81
C GLU A 142 0.24 1.19 7.04
N ASN A 143 -0.16 2.30 7.64
CA ASN A 143 0.74 3.39 8.08
C ASN A 143 1.69 3.93 6.98
N GLY A 144 1.34 3.78 5.70
CA GLY A 144 2.17 4.20 4.56
C GLY A 144 3.43 3.38 4.32
N LEU A 145 3.70 2.36 5.14
CA LEU A 145 4.92 1.55 5.08
C LEU A 145 4.72 0.18 4.45
N GLN A 146 3.51 -0.34 4.48
CA GLN A 146 3.16 -1.69 4.04
C GLN A 146 1.85 -1.68 3.24
N ILE A 147 1.82 -2.45 2.15
CA ILE A 147 0.59 -2.85 1.47
C ILE A 147 0.40 -4.35 1.68
N ASN A 148 -0.74 -4.72 2.24
CA ASN A 148 -1.19 -6.10 2.32
C ASN A 148 -1.96 -6.45 1.04
N ILE A 149 -1.65 -7.58 0.43
CA ILE A 149 -2.34 -8.10 -0.76
C ILE A 149 -3.06 -9.38 -0.34
N LEU A 150 -4.38 -9.34 -0.39
CA LEU A 150 -5.25 -10.38 0.17
C LEU A 150 -5.81 -11.29 -0.92
N GLY A 151 -6.13 -12.53 -0.55
CA GLY A 151 -6.74 -13.48 -1.47
C GLY A 151 -5.80 -14.04 -2.53
N VAL A 152 -4.49 -14.05 -2.28
CA VAL A 152 -3.45 -14.48 -3.22
C VAL A 152 -3.70 -15.89 -3.77
N ASN A 153 -4.19 -16.82 -2.95
CA ASN A 153 -4.45 -18.21 -3.37
C ASN A 153 -5.62 -18.36 -4.36
N PHE A 154 -6.40 -17.30 -4.55
CA PHE A 154 -7.53 -17.24 -5.48
C PHE A 154 -7.21 -16.41 -6.72
N PHE A 155 -5.95 -16.00 -6.90
CA PHE A 155 -5.53 -15.19 -8.03
C PHE A 155 -5.64 -15.98 -9.34
N GLU A 156 -6.46 -15.47 -10.26
CA GLU A 156 -6.59 -15.96 -11.63
C GLU A 156 -6.10 -14.87 -12.58
N TYR A 157 -4.97 -15.11 -13.24
CA TYR A 157 -4.28 -14.12 -14.07
C TYR A 157 -5.22 -13.34 -15.03
N HIS A 158 -5.95 -14.05 -15.89
CA HIS A 158 -6.80 -13.40 -16.91
C HIS A 158 -7.99 -12.59 -16.35
N LYS A 159 -8.33 -12.78 -15.07
CA LYS A 159 -9.44 -12.08 -14.43
C LYS A 159 -8.99 -10.99 -13.47
N ASP A 160 -7.85 -11.21 -12.82
CA ASP A 160 -7.47 -10.44 -11.64
C ASP A 160 -6.29 -9.50 -11.86
N ALA A 161 -5.54 -9.63 -12.97
CA ALA A 161 -4.32 -8.86 -13.16
C ALA A 161 -4.59 -7.33 -13.20
N GLU A 162 -5.56 -6.88 -14.00
CA GLU A 162 -5.93 -5.47 -14.06
C GLU A 162 -6.51 -4.97 -12.74
N ARG A 163 -7.29 -5.81 -12.06
CA ARG A 163 -7.87 -5.50 -10.76
C ARG A 163 -6.78 -5.28 -9.71
N ILE A 164 -5.76 -6.16 -9.64
CA ILE A 164 -4.63 -5.99 -8.71
C ILE A 164 -3.81 -4.75 -9.09
N ALA A 165 -3.53 -4.54 -10.36
CA ALA A 165 -2.81 -3.34 -10.80
C ALA A 165 -3.57 -2.05 -10.42
N GLY A 166 -4.89 -2.01 -10.61
CA GLY A 166 -5.74 -0.90 -10.18
C GLY A 166 -5.78 -0.73 -8.65
N THR A 167 -5.83 -1.83 -7.91
CA THR A 167 -5.76 -1.80 -6.44
C THR A 167 -4.42 -1.22 -5.96
N MET A 168 -3.30 -1.56 -6.61
CA MET A 168 -2.01 -0.96 -6.29
C MET A 168 -1.99 0.57 -6.48
N LEU A 169 -2.66 1.08 -7.51
CA LEU A 169 -2.80 2.53 -7.73
C LEU A 169 -3.64 3.19 -6.63
N HIS A 170 -4.72 2.54 -6.20
CA HIS A 170 -5.57 2.99 -5.10
C HIS A 170 -4.78 3.09 -3.80
N GLU A 171 -4.13 2.00 -3.36
CA GLU A 171 -3.35 1.95 -2.12
C GLU A 171 -2.16 2.92 -2.16
N PHE A 172 -1.51 3.05 -3.31
CA PHE A 172 -0.42 4.01 -3.45
C PHE A 172 -0.91 5.46 -3.37
N THR A 173 -2.12 5.75 -3.84
CA THR A 173 -2.72 7.09 -3.68
C THR A 173 -2.96 7.41 -2.20
N HIS A 174 -3.41 6.45 -1.38
CA HIS A 174 -3.49 6.62 0.08
C HIS A 174 -2.13 6.97 0.70
N ILE A 175 -1.07 6.31 0.25
CA ILE A 175 0.29 6.58 0.75
C ILE A 175 0.73 8.00 0.38
N LEU A 176 0.51 8.42 -0.85
CA LEU A 176 0.81 9.80 -1.27
C LEU A 176 -0.02 10.82 -0.47
N ASP A 177 -1.31 10.56 -0.26
CA ASP A 177 -2.15 11.43 0.58
C ASP A 177 -1.65 11.51 2.03
N GLY A 178 -1.17 10.40 2.58
CA GLY A 178 -0.57 10.36 3.92
C GLY A 178 0.74 11.15 4.06
N ILE A 179 1.51 11.32 2.97
CA ILE A 179 2.82 11.99 3.01
C ILE A 179 2.68 13.52 2.87
N HIS A 180 2.00 14.00 1.85
CA HIS A 180 1.88 15.44 1.58
C HIS A 180 0.46 16.00 1.73
N GLY A 181 -0.52 15.14 1.99
CA GLY A 181 -1.92 15.53 2.06
C GLY A 181 -2.51 15.93 0.70
N SER A 182 -3.67 15.40 0.39
CA SER A 182 -4.47 15.88 -0.74
C SER A 182 -5.03 17.28 -0.46
N PRO A 183 -5.41 18.05 -1.47
CA PRO A 183 -5.98 19.39 -1.25
C PRO A 183 -7.19 19.36 -0.31
N ALA A 184 -7.15 20.19 0.73
CA ALA A 184 -8.21 20.22 1.76
C ALA A 184 -9.59 20.49 1.18
N GLU A 185 -9.65 21.24 0.09
CA GLU A 185 -10.88 21.57 -0.65
C GLU A 185 -11.48 20.40 -1.40
N PHE A 186 -10.74 19.29 -1.57
CA PHE A 186 -11.23 18.11 -2.28
C PHE A 186 -12.47 17.52 -1.60
N LYS A 187 -12.41 17.33 -0.28
CA LYS A 187 -13.54 16.82 0.51
C LYS A 187 -14.79 17.71 0.45
N ASP A 188 -14.59 19.03 0.26
CA ASP A 188 -15.69 20.00 0.28
C ASP A 188 -16.54 19.93 -0.98
N ILE A 189 -15.99 19.34 -2.09
CA ILE A 189 -16.70 19.21 -3.37
C ILE A 189 -17.99 18.39 -3.21
N THR A 190 -17.96 17.33 -2.40
CA THR A 190 -19.09 16.40 -2.18
C THR A 190 -19.31 16.10 -0.70
N LEU A 191 -19.01 17.04 0.20
CA LEU A 191 -19.00 16.85 1.65
C LEU A 191 -20.29 16.27 2.22
N SER A 192 -21.46 16.68 1.69
CA SER A 192 -22.77 16.22 2.17
C SER A 192 -23.15 14.79 1.75
N ASP A 193 -22.43 14.21 0.81
CA ASP A 193 -22.74 12.92 0.18
C ASP A 193 -21.83 11.76 0.64
N TYR A 194 -20.92 12.01 1.61
CA TYR A 194 -20.21 10.93 2.32
C TYR A 194 -21.14 10.26 3.32
N VAL A 195 -21.14 8.93 3.33
CA VAL A 195 -22.17 8.12 4.02
C VAL A 195 -21.62 7.10 5.02
N GLY A 196 -20.30 7.00 5.15
CA GLY A 196 -19.65 5.96 5.98
C GLY A 196 -19.99 4.55 5.48
N ASP A 197 -20.10 3.60 6.38
CA ASP A 197 -20.36 2.18 6.08
C ASP A 197 -21.66 1.92 5.31
N ARG A 198 -22.56 2.91 5.26
CA ARG A 198 -23.82 2.79 4.51
C ARG A 198 -23.63 2.71 2.99
N TYR A 199 -22.42 2.97 2.47
CA TYR A 199 -22.15 2.88 1.03
C TYR A 199 -22.54 1.52 0.43
N THR A 200 -22.46 0.42 1.20
CA THR A 200 -22.82 -0.93 0.77
C THR A 200 -24.31 -1.13 0.50
N SER A 201 -25.16 -0.29 1.10
CA SER A 201 -26.62 -0.37 0.98
C SER A 201 -27.23 0.66 0.01
N LEU A 202 -26.38 1.48 -0.63
CA LEU A 202 -26.87 2.50 -1.57
C LEU A 202 -27.28 1.87 -2.89
N THR A 203 -28.37 2.39 -3.45
CA THR A 203 -28.93 1.97 -4.74
C THR A 203 -28.90 3.09 -5.79
N ASP A 204 -28.58 4.33 -5.38
CA ASP A 204 -28.41 5.46 -6.28
C ASP A 204 -27.07 5.38 -7.03
N ASP A 205 -27.01 5.99 -8.21
CA ASP A 205 -25.79 6.03 -9.02
C ASP A 205 -24.77 7.01 -8.39
N PRO A 206 -23.58 6.56 -7.94
CA PRO A 206 -22.56 7.41 -7.36
C PRO A 206 -22.08 8.51 -8.32
N TYR A 207 -22.11 8.25 -9.62
CA TYR A 207 -21.67 9.20 -10.62
C TYR A 207 -22.50 10.48 -10.60
N GLN A 208 -23.83 10.37 -10.43
CA GLN A 208 -24.72 11.53 -10.32
C GLN A 208 -24.43 12.41 -9.10
N LYS A 209 -23.69 11.89 -8.13
CA LYS A 209 -23.21 12.60 -6.93
C LYS A 209 -21.78 13.08 -7.04
N GLY A 210 -21.11 12.85 -8.17
CA GLY A 210 -19.70 13.25 -8.40
C GLY A 210 -18.67 12.31 -7.79
N PHE A 211 -19.03 11.02 -7.56
CA PHE A 211 -18.11 9.99 -7.10
C PHE A 211 -17.86 8.95 -8.17
N VAL A 212 -16.63 8.44 -8.23
CA VAL A 212 -16.24 7.41 -9.21
C VAL A 212 -16.71 6.00 -8.83
N SER A 213 -17.15 5.80 -7.59
CA SER A 213 -17.70 4.53 -7.09
C SER A 213 -18.55 4.75 -5.84
N ASN A 214 -19.34 3.74 -5.42
CA ASN A 214 -20.01 3.79 -4.13
C ASN A 214 -19.00 3.73 -2.96
N TYR A 215 -17.86 3.05 -3.13
CA TYR A 215 -16.84 2.98 -2.10
C TYR A 215 -16.20 4.35 -1.82
N ALA A 216 -16.00 5.17 -2.84
CA ALA A 216 -15.57 6.56 -2.68
C ALA A 216 -16.47 7.39 -1.74
N ARG A 217 -17.76 7.01 -1.59
CA ARG A 217 -18.70 7.67 -0.69
C ARG A 217 -18.55 7.27 0.78
N SER A 218 -17.72 6.27 1.09
CA SER A 218 -17.51 5.84 2.48
C SER A 218 -16.76 6.89 3.29
N HIS A 219 -15.70 7.47 2.73
CA HIS A 219 -14.88 8.49 3.38
C HIS A 219 -14.12 9.33 2.34
N TYR A 220 -13.73 10.55 2.71
CA TYR A 220 -13.02 11.42 1.78
C TYR A 220 -11.66 10.84 1.34
N SER A 221 -10.96 10.10 2.21
CA SER A 221 -9.70 9.45 1.85
C SER A 221 -9.91 8.36 0.80
N GLU A 222 -11.02 7.62 0.88
CA GLU A 222 -11.38 6.63 -0.14
C GLU A 222 -11.76 7.30 -1.46
N ASP A 223 -12.40 8.46 -1.40
CA ASP A 223 -12.71 9.25 -2.59
C ASP A 223 -11.44 9.77 -3.28
N VAL A 224 -10.44 10.22 -2.51
CA VAL A 224 -9.12 10.59 -3.03
C VAL A 224 -8.45 9.37 -3.70
N ALA A 225 -8.41 8.23 -3.01
CA ALA A 225 -7.75 7.01 -3.50
C ALA A 225 -8.43 6.42 -4.73
N GLU A 226 -9.77 6.30 -4.71
CA GLU A 226 -10.57 5.83 -5.84
C GLU A 226 -10.43 6.78 -7.05
N THR A 227 -10.51 8.09 -6.83
CA THR A 227 -10.36 9.08 -7.92
C THR A 227 -8.94 9.09 -8.48
N GLY A 228 -7.91 9.02 -7.60
CA GLY A 228 -6.50 8.95 -8.01
C GLY A 228 -6.18 7.66 -8.77
N GLY A 229 -6.67 6.52 -8.30
CA GLY A 229 -6.57 5.24 -9.01
C GLY A 229 -7.21 5.32 -10.40
N ARG A 230 -8.41 5.92 -10.53
CA ARG A 230 -9.11 6.11 -11.81
C ARG A 230 -8.42 7.12 -12.73
N LEU A 231 -7.75 8.12 -12.18
CA LEU A 231 -6.99 9.08 -12.97
C LEU A 231 -5.88 8.40 -13.80
N ILE A 232 -5.31 7.33 -13.29
CA ILE A 232 -4.23 6.57 -13.96
C ILE A 232 -4.79 5.36 -14.72
N SER A 233 -5.78 4.63 -14.16
CA SER A 233 -6.29 3.39 -14.76
C SER A 233 -7.32 3.60 -15.88
N LEU A 234 -7.85 4.80 -16.08
CA LEU A 234 -8.75 5.13 -17.18
C LEU A 234 -8.05 6.07 -18.16
N THR A 235 -8.20 5.82 -19.45
CA THR A 235 -7.81 6.76 -20.50
C THR A 235 -8.58 8.07 -20.38
N GLU A 236 -8.10 9.13 -21.01
CA GLU A 236 -8.83 10.41 -21.04
C GLU A 236 -10.23 10.25 -21.63
N GLU A 237 -10.36 9.44 -22.70
CA GLU A 237 -11.66 9.16 -23.33
C GLU A 237 -12.62 8.44 -22.35
N GLU A 238 -12.14 7.45 -21.60
CA GLU A 238 -12.93 6.72 -20.61
C GLU A 238 -13.33 7.62 -19.43
N ARG A 239 -12.43 8.50 -18.96
CA ARG A 239 -12.75 9.49 -17.91
C ARG A 239 -13.81 10.47 -18.39
N GLU A 240 -13.71 10.98 -19.62
CA GLU A 240 -14.70 11.88 -20.21
C GLU A 240 -16.06 11.18 -20.38
N ALA A 241 -16.06 9.91 -20.79
CA ALA A 241 -17.30 9.13 -20.87
C ALA A 241 -17.94 8.92 -19.48
N MET A 242 -17.13 8.66 -18.44
CA MET A 242 -17.59 8.58 -17.06
C MET A 242 -18.20 9.91 -16.57
N ILE A 243 -17.53 11.03 -16.83
CA ILE A 243 -17.99 12.39 -16.50
C ILE A 243 -19.30 12.70 -17.23
N ALA A 244 -19.40 12.36 -18.50
CA ALA A 244 -20.64 12.55 -19.27
C ALA A 244 -21.81 11.74 -18.71
N LYS A 245 -21.56 10.48 -18.32
CA LYS A 245 -22.55 9.61 -17.67
C LYS A 245 -23.03 10.17 -16.33
N ALA A 246 -22.18 10.89 -15.61
CA ALA A 246 -22.51 11.53 -14.33
C ALA A 246 -23.52 12.69 -14.47
N GLY A 247 -23.79 13.15 -15.68
CA GLY A 247 -24.80 14.16 -15.99
C GLY A 247 -24.45 15.58 -15.54
N SER A 248 -25.45 16.46 -15.59
CA SER A 248 -25.26 17.90 -15.36
C SER A 248 -24.91 18.29 -13.92
N VAL A 249 -25.13 17.41 -12.95
CA VAL A 249 -24.81 17.65 -11.53
C VAL A 249 -23.49 16.98 -11.16
N GLY A 250 -23.38 15.67 -11.33
CA GLY A 250 -22.23 14.89 -10.94
C GLY A 250 -21.00 15.14 -11.81
N GLY A 251 -21.19 15.34 -13.14
CA GLY A 251 -20.10 15.53 -14.08
C GLY A 251 -19.17 16.67 -13.74
N PRO A 252 -19.65 17.89 -13.49
CA PRO A 252 -18.80 19.01 -13.08
C PRO A 252 -18.05 18.77 -11.75
N LEU A 253 -18.66 18.08 -10.79
CA LEU A 253 -18.06 17.74 -9.51
C LEU A 253 -16.92 16.74 -9.71
N MET A 254 -17.18 15.70 -10.50
CA MET A 254 -16.18 14.66 -10.82
C MET A 254 -14.99 15.26 -11.59
N ARG A 255 -15.23 16.09 -12.60
CA ARG A 255 -14.19 16.81 -13.34
C ARG A 255 -13.31 17.63 -12.40
N LYS A 256 -13.92 18.42 -11.50
CA LYS A 256 -13.19 19.22 -10.52
C LYS A 256 -12.28 18.35 -9.64
N LYS A 257 -12.73 17.16 -9.23
CA LYS A 257 -11.93 16.19 -8.47
C LYS A 257 -10.72 15.70 -9.26
N PHE A 258 -10.92 15.26 -10.51
CA PHE A 258 -9.82 14.82 -11.37
C PHE A 258 -8.80 15.93 -11.61
N ASP A 259 -9.24 17.15 -11.96
CA ASP A 259 -8.36 18.28 -12.21
C ASP A 259 -7.53 18.64 -10.94
N MET A 260 -8.16 18.58 -9.78
CA MET A 260 -7.51 18.86 -8.50
C MET A 260 -6.44 17.84 -8.17
N LEU A 261 -6.70 16.53 -8.33
CA LEU A 261 -5.72 15.48 -8.10
C LEU A 261 -4.60 15.48 -9.14
N LYS A 262 -4.91 15.75 -10.41
CA LYS A 262 -3.90 15.92 -11.47
C LYS A 262 -2.92 17.03 -11.09
N LYS A 263 -3.43 18.17 -10.66
CA LYS A 263 -2.61 19.31 -10.20
C LYS A 263 -1.80 18.93 -8.94
N TRP A 264 -2.41 18.28 -7.97
CA TRP A 264 -1.76 17.87 -6.72
C TRP A 264 -0.60 16.90 -6.97
N LEU A 265 -0.79 15.87 -7.80
CA LEU A 265 0.27 14.93 -8.17
C LEU A 265 1.45 15.65 -8.85
N LYS A 266 1.15 16.62 -9.73
CA LYS A 266 2.19 17.41 -10.39
C LYS A 266 2.97 18.29 -9.43
N ASP A 267 2.25 19.05 -8.59
CA ASP A 267 2.86 20.06 -7.71
C ASP A 267 3.61 19.42 -6.54
N SER A 268 3.06 18.36 -5.94
CA SER A 268 3.63 17.73 -4.73
C SER A 268 4.69 16.67 -5.04
N TYR A 269 4.59 16.02 -6.20
CA TYR A 269 5.40 14.85 -6.52
C TYR A 269 6.12 14.93 -7.87
N GLY A 270 5.88 15.97 -8.66
CA GLY A 270 6.40 16.07 -10.03
C GLY A 270 5.77 15.08 -11.03
N VAL A 271 4.75 14.34 -10.60
CA VAL A 271 4.12 13.28 -11.39
C VAL A 271 3.28 13.85 -12.53
N ASP A 272 3.54 13.37 -13.73
CA ASP A 272 2.68 13.57 -14.89
C ASP A 272 1.69 12.40 -15.00
N SER A 273 0.45 12.64 -14.58
CA SER A 273 -0.58 11.61 -14.52
C SER A 273 -1.02 11.09 -15.90
N GLU A 274 -0.96 11.92 -16.96
CA GLU A 274 -1.31 11.47 -18.31
C GLU A 274 -0.21 10.55 -18.86
N ARG A 275 1.06 10.93 -18.70
CA ARG A 275 2.18 10.05 -19.04
C ARG A 275 2.12 8.72 -18.27
N TRP A 276 1.76 8.77 -16.99
CA TRP A 276 1.60 7.54 -16.20
C TRP A 276 0.46 6.67 -16.71
N CYS A 277 -0.68 7.28 -17.05
CA CYS A 277 -1.82 6.60 -17.66
C CYS A 277 -1.43 5.90 -18.98
N GLU A 278 -0.71 6.58 -19.88
CA GLU A 278 -0.23 6.00 -21.14
C GLU A 278 0.69 4.78 -20.90
N ILE A 279 1.64 4.90 -19.96
CA ILE A 279 2.55 3.82 -19.58
C ILE A 279 1.76 2.65 -19.00
N TYR A 280 0.82 2.92 -18.08
CA TYR A 280 -0.02 1.91 -17.45
C TYR A 280 -0.78 1.11 -18.51
N HIS A 281 -1.53 1.76 -19.39
CA HIS A 281 -2.31 1.08 -20.42
C HIS A 281 -1.45 0.28 -21.39
N ARG A 282 -0.31 0.81 -21.81
CA ARG A 282 0.63 0.08 -22.65
C ARG A 282 1.14 -1.20 -21.95
N ARG A 283 1.48 -1.13 -20.66
CA ARG A 283 1.95 -2.28 -19.88
C ARG A 283 0.83 -3.28 -19.62
N ILE A 284 -0.39 -2.84 -19.34
CA ILE A 284 -1.54 -3.74 -19.22
C ILE A 284 -1.77 -4.51 -20.54
N ALA A 285 -1.70 -3.85 -21.69
CA ALA A 285 -1.83 -4.51 -22.98
C ALA A 285 -0.70 -5.51 -23.31
N GLN A 286 0.41 -5.45 -22.60
CA GLN A 286 1.56 -6.35 -22.77
C GLN A 286 1.57 -7.53 -21.78
N LEU A 287 0.60 -7.64 -20.87
CA LEU A 287 0.57 -8.66 -19.83
C LEU A 287 0.66 -10.09 -20.39
N ASP A 288 0.01 -10.36 -21.53
CA ASP A 288 0.05 -11.68 -22.16
C ASP A 288 1.44 -12.06 -22.73
N SER A 289 2.36 -11.10 -22.85
CA SER A 289 3.73 -11.35 -23.28
C SER A 289 4.67 -11.77 -22.16
N LEU A 290 4.25 -11.66 -20.90
CA LEU A 290 5.07 -12.00 -19.75
C LEU A 290 5.15 -13.52 -19.52
N ASN A 291 6.34 -13.98 -19.17
CA ASN A 291 6.50 -15.34 -18.68
C ASN A 291 6.11 -15.42 -17.20
N TRP A 292 4.92 -15.89 -16.92
CA TRP A 292 4.36 -15.91 -15.56
C TRP A 292 4.87 -17.03 -14.67
N GLU A 293 5.42 -18.10 -15.26
CA GLU A 293 5.77 -19.33 -14.54
C GLU A 293 7.26 -19.44 -14.24
N SER A 294 8.13 -18.83 -15.04
CA SER A 294 9.58 -18.90 -14.89
C SER A 294 10.13 -17.71 -14.12
N LEU A 295 11.13 -17.94 -13.28
CA LEU A 295 11.97 -16.92 -12.65
C LEU A 295 13.18 -16.56 -13.52
N ASP A 296 13.36 -17.23 -14.67
CA ASP A 296 14.37 -16.87 -15.67
C ASP A 296 13.91 -15.59 -16.40
N GLU A 297 14.75 -14.58 -16.40
CA GLU A 297 14.60 -13.37 -17.21
C GLU A 297 15.64 -13.33 -18.32
#